data_35ef24966d9f421ee5eaf07911069d28
#
_entry.id   35ef24966d9f421ee5eaf07911069d28
#
_cell.length_a   1.000
_cell.length_b   1.000
_cell.length_c   1.000
_cell.angle_alpha   90.00
_cell.angle_beta   90.00
_cell.angle_gamma   90.00
#
_symmetry.space_group_name_H-M   'P 1'
#
loop_
_entity.id
_entity.type
_entity.pdbx_description
1 polymer ?
#
loop_
_entity_poly.entity_id
_entity_poly.type
_entity_poly.pdbx_seq_one_letter_code
_entity_poly.pdbx_strand_id
1 'polypeptide(L)'
;GATSYCNLGKKDFQEKKERTNQATSSNSSATEIIWIQLNQLVFCILGFLAYLFVMKRMNVLILAVTILAAVVSYLAAQRSVVWLQNNRAENDHARQCMWYLRGEAWSPVSAKDIRILHMKEWLLKTMKQNYEIFMHFERALGNHHFMADCVNIFSALIRNGVAYAYLIGQVLAGNMDAPQFILYFSAVSGFTSWVQGIMENVAQIRQSGVGISDVMELISYEEPYRFEDGEPLPKNAAGQYELRLENVSFRYPGASEDTLHNLNLTIQNGEKLAVVGRNGAGKSTLVKLLCGFFDPTDGCVLLNGEDI
;
A
#
# COMPACT_ATOMS: atom_id res chain seq x y z
N GLY A 1 14.91 0.15 9.20
CA GLY A 1 16.21 0.60 8.78
C GLY A 1 16.52 1.97 9.37
N ALA A 2 17.78 2.35 9.41
CA ALA A 2 18.17 3.69 9.80
C ALA A 2 17.75 4.68 8.70
N THR A 3 17.20 5.82 9.08
CA THR A 3 16.88 6.92 8.15
C THR A 3 17.26 8.23 8.79
N SER A 4 17.71 9.20 7.99
CA SER A 4 18.13 10.51 8.45
C SER A 4 16.97 11.30 9.05
N TYR A 5 17.27 12.11 10.05
CA TYR A 5 16.28 12.94 10.73
C TYR A 5 15.60 13.93 9.76
N CYS A 6 16.33 14.43 8.78
CA CYS A 6 15.80 15.32 7.74
C CYS A 6 14.69 14.67 6.90
N ASN A 7 14.80 13.36 6.61
CA ASN A 7 13.79 12.64 5.84
C ASN A 7 12.49 12.46 6.64
N LEU A 8 12.58 12.28 7.98
CA LEU A 8 11.40 12.16 8.84
C LEU A 8 10.46 13.37 8.80
N GLY A 9 11.00 14.57 8.48
CA GLY A 9 10.21 15.80 8.34
C GLY A 9 9.59 16.00 6.96
N LYS A 10 10.00 15.24 5.93
CA LYS A 10 9.51 15.41 4.55
C LYS A 10 8.15 14.73 4.37
N LYS A 11 7.19 15.46 3.81
CA LYS A 11 5.83 14.94 3.55
C LYS A 11 5.85 13.74 2.62
N ASP A 12 6.65 13.81 1.54
CA ASP A 12 6.79 12.72 0.57
C ASP A 12 7.31 11.43 1.23
N PHE A 13 8.32 11.52 2.12
CA PHE A 13 8.81 10.39 2.89
C PHE A 13 7.74 9.78 3.79
N GLN A 14 6.96 10.60 4.48
CA GLN A 14 5.87 10.13 5.35
C GLN A 14 4.76 9.44 4.55
N GLU A 15 4.41 9.95 3.38
CA GLU A 15 3.44 9.33 2.48
C GLU A 15 3.93 7.96 1.98
N LYS A 16 5.19 7.85 1.56
CA LYS A 16 5.82 6.58 1.13
C LYS A 16 5.91 5.58 2.28
N LYS A 17 6.30 6.04 3.46
CA LYS A 17 6.34 5.22 4.68
C LYS A 17 4.97 4.66 5.03
N GLU A 18 3.91 5.47 4.94
CA GLU A 18 2.55 5.03 5.23
C GLU A 18 2.06 4.00 4.22
N ARG A 19 2.31 4.18 2.90
CA ARG A 19 2.00 3.19 1.87
C ARG A 19 2.75 1.87 2.12
N THR A 20 4.03 1.95 2.46
CA THR A 20 4.84 0.78 2.80
C THR A 20 4.31 0.06 4.04
N ASN A 21 3.92 0.80 5.09
CA ASN A 21 3.29 0.21 6.26
C ASN A 21 2.01 -0.54 5.91
N GLN A 22 1.15 0.04 5.07
CA GLN A 22 -0.07 -0.62 4.60
C GLN A 22 0.23 -1.90 3.81
N ALA A 23 1.30 -1.91 3.02
CA ALA A 23 1.72 -3.07 2.22
C ALA A 23 2.36 -4.19 3.06
N THR A 24 2.85 -3.91 4.29
CA THR A 24 3.64 -4.85 5.10
C THR A 24 3.05 -5.16 6.47
N SER A 25 2.06 -4.42 6.96
CA SER A 25 1.61 -4.46 8.38
C SER A 25 0.62 -5.57 8.73
N SER A 26 0.23 -6.43 7.80
CA SER A 26 -0.75 -7.50 8.07
C SER A 26 -0.23 -8.87 7.63
N ASN A 27 -0.80 -9.94 8.21
CA ASN A 27 -0.59 -11.31 7.74
C ASN A 27 -1.10 -11.55 6.31
N SER A 28 -1.71 -10.53 5.72
CA SER A 28 -2.12 -10.46 4.31
C SER A 28 -1.27 -9.42 3.56
N SER A 29 0.01 -9.29 3.96
CA SER A 29 0.94 -8.37 3.31
C SER A 29 1.17 -8.74 1.84
N ALA A 30 1.43 -7.74 1.01
CA ALA A 30 1.68 -7.94 -0.42
C ALA A 30 2.83 -8.94 -0.67
N THR A 31 3.83 -8.95 0.21
CA THR A 31 5.00 -9.84 0.15
C THR A 31 4.68 -11.31 0.46
N GLU A 32 3.68 -11.58 1.31
CA GLU A 32 3.28 -12.93 1.68
C GLU A 32 2.22 -13.48 0.71
N ILE A 33 1.22 -12.68 0.39
CA ILE A 33 0.13 -13.06 -0.51
C ILE A 33 0.65 -13.45 -1.90
N ILE A 34 1.70 -12.81 -2.42
CA ILE A 34 2.22 -13.10 -3.77
C ILE A 34 2.61 -14.57 -3.93
N TRP A 35 3.19 -15.18 -2.91
CA TRP A 35 3.58 -16.60 -2.95
C TRP A 35 2.37 -17.53 -2.97
N ILE A 36 1.34 -17.21 -2.19
CA ILE A 36 0.09 -17.96 -2.16
C ILE A 36 -0.59 -17.87 -3.53
N GLN A 37 -0.66 -16.67 -4.10
CA GLN A 37 -1.30 -16.45 -5.40
C GLN A 37 -0.54 -17.07 -6.57
N LEU A 38 0.79 -17.09 -6.53
CA LEU A 38 1.59 -17.77 -7.54
C LEU A 38 1.36 -19.30 -7.51
N ASN A 39 1.34 -19.90 -6.33
CA ASN A 39 1.03 -21.32 -6.19
C ASN A 39 -0.39 -21.62 -6.69
N GLN A 40 -1.38 -20.80 -6.30
CA GLN A 40 -2.76 -20.96 -6.73
C GLN A 40 -2.92 -20.77 -8.24
N LEU A 41 -2.17 -19.82 -8.84
CA LEU A 41 -2.15 -19.60 -10.29
C LEU A 41 -1.62 -20.83 -11.02
N VAL A 42 -0.51 -21.41 -10.57
CA VAL A 42 0.05 -22.63 -11.16
C VAL A 42 -0.95 -23.79 -11.08
N PHE A 43 -1.60 -23.94 -9.92
CA PHE A 43 -2.66 -24.96 -9.75
C PHE A 43 -3.83 -24.73 -10.69
N CYS A 44 -4.31 -23.50 -10.84
CA CYS A 44 -5.39 -23.15 -11.76
C CYS A 44 -5.00 -23.39 -13.23
N ILE A 45 -3.77 -23.10 -13.64
CA ILE A 45 -3.27 -23.36 -14.99
C ILE A 45 -3.23 -24.87 -15.26
N LEU A 46 -2.69 -25.68 -14.32
CA LEU A 46 -2.66 -27.13 -14.47
C LEU A 46 -4.07 -27.72 -14.58
N GLY A 47 -5.00 -27.28 -13.73
CA GLY A 47 -6.40 -27.66 -13.80
C GLY A 47 -7.04 -27.26 -15.13
N PHE A 48 -6.83 -26.04 -15.60
CA PHE A 48 -7.30 -25.58 -16.90
C PHE A 48 -6.79 -26.45 -18.05
N LEU A 49 -5.48 -26.79 -18.08
CA LEU A 49 -4.91 -27.64 -19.12
C LEU A 49 -5.49 -29.07 -19.07
N ALA A 50 -5.68 -29.65 -17.88
CA ALA A 50 -6.33 -30.95 -17.71
C ALA A 50 -7.76 -30.94 -18.27
N TYR A 51 -8.54 -29.89 -17.97
CA TYR A 51 -9.89 -29.75 -18.50
C TYR A 51 -9.91 -29.55 -20.02
N LEU A 52 -9.01 -28.76 -20.58
CA LEU A 52 -8.84 -28.62 -22.04
C LEU A 52 -8.55 -29.98 -22.71
N PHE A 53 -7.71 -30.78 -22.09
CA PHE A 53 -7.39 -32.13 -22.61
C PHE A 53 -8.62 -33.03 -22.65
N VAL A 54 -9.45 -33.00 -21.60
CA VAL A 54 -10.73 -33.72 -21.56
C VAL A 54 -11.69 -33.20 -22.63
N MET A 55 -11.79 -31.87 -22.74
CA MET A 55 -12.73 -31.21 -23.70
C MET A 55 -12.31 -31.35 -25.15
N LYS A 56 -11.03 -31.68 -25.46
CA LYS A 56 -10.57 -31.90 -26.84
C LYS A 56 -11.38 -32.95 -27.61
N ARG A 57 -11.99 -33.89 -26.90
CA ARG A 57 -12.85 -34.94 -27.50
C ARG A 57 -14.32 -34.51 -27.65
N MET A 58 -14.68 -33.34 -27.14
CA MET A 58 -16.06 -32.81 -27.25
C MET A 58 -16.27 -32.09 -28.59
N ASN A 59 -17.55 -31.83 -28.90
CA ASN A 59 -17.92 -31.04 -30.09
C ASN A 59 -17.37 -29.62 -29.96
N VAL A 60 -16.81 -29.12 -31.09
CA VAL A 60 -16.27 -27.76 -31.21
C VAL A 60 -17.27 -26.67 -30.78
N LEU A 61 -18.56 -26.92 -31.03
CA LEU A 61 -19.63 -25.97 -30.66
C LEU A 61 -19.70 -25.75 -29.13
N ILE A 62 -19.62 -26.82 -28.33
CA ILE A 62 -19.65 -26.70 -26.87
C ILE A 62 -18.40 -25.94 -26.38
N LEU A 63 -17.23 -26.26 -26.92
CA LEU A 63 -15.98 -25.56 -26.59
C LEU A 63 -16.11 -24.06 -26.92
N ALA A 64 -16.67 -23.71 -28.10
CA ALA A 64 -16.87 -22.31 -28.46
C ALA A 64 -17.83 -21.58 -27.53
N VAL A 65 -18.97 -22.20 -27.19
CA VAL A 65 -19.94 -21.61 -26.23
C VAL A 65 -19.30 -21.44 -24.80
N THR A 66 -18.50 -22.40 -24.36
CA THR A 66 -17.82 -22.34 -23.07
C THR A 66 -16.79 -21.22 -23.03
N ILE A 67 -15.99 -21.08 -24.09
CA ILE A 67 -15.00 -19.98 -24.21
C ILE A 67 -15.71 -18.62 -24.27
N LEU A 68 -16.77 -18.51 -25.10
CA LEU A 68 -17.54 -17.26 -25.21
C LEU A 68 -18.13 -16.85 -23.86
N ALA A 69 -18.72 -17.79 -23.12
CA ALA A 69 -19.24 -17.55 -21.78
C ALA A 69 -18.16 -17.07 -20.80
N ALA A 70 -16.97 -17.67 -20.85
CA ALA A 70 -15.83 -17.25 -20.03
C ALA A 70 -15.37 -15.83 -20.35
N VAL A 71 -15.30 -15.48 -21.66
CA VAL A 71 -14.93 -14.12 -22.10
C VAL A 71 -15.97 -13.09 -21.66
N VAL A 72 -17.25 -13.37 -21.80
CA VAL A 72 -18.34 -12.47 -21.35
C VAL A 72 -18.27 -12.22 -19.84
N SER A 73 -18.11 -13.28 -19.05
CA SER A 73 -17.96 -13.18 -17.58
C SER A 73 -16.72 -12.37 -17.19
N TYR A 74 -15.61 -12.58 -17.89
CA TYR A 74 -14.38 -11.80 -17.69
C TYR A 74 -14.59 -10.31 -17.97
N LEU A 75 -15.17 -9.96 -19.12
CA LEU A 75 -15.40 -8.56 -19.49
C LEU A 75 -16.35 -7.86 -18.50
N ALA A 76 -17.33 -8.57 -17.96
CA ALA A 76 -18.21 -8.05 -16.92
C ALA A 76 -17.46 -7.77 -15.62
N ALA A 77 -16.63 -8.72 -15.15
CA ALA A 77 -15.81 -8.55 -13.97
C ALA A 77 -14.78 -7.42 -14.13
N GLN A 78 -14.15 -7.30 -15.30
CA GLN A 78 -13.16 -6.26 -15.58
C GLN A 78 -13.74 -4.84 -15.48
N ARG A 79 -15.02 -4.65 -15.81
CA ARG A 79 -15.69 -3.35 -15.64
C ARG A 79 -15.72 -2.88 -14.19
N SER A 80 -15.96 -3.78 -13.25
CA SER A 80 -15.94 -3.46 -11.80
C SER A 80 -14.54 -3.03 -11.34
N VAL A 81 -13.49 -3.72 -11.82
CA VAL A 81 -12.10 -3.41 -11.50
C VAL A 81 -11.69 -2.04 -12.05
N VAL A 82 -12.01 -1.74 -13.31
CA VAL A 82 -11.72 -0.44 -13.93
C VAL A 82 -12.46 0.68 -13.21
N TRP A 83 -13.74 0.48 -12.88
CA TRP A 83 -14.52 1.45 -12.14
C TRP A 83 -13.88 1.74 -10.76
N LEU A 84 -13.49 0.69 -10.03
CA LEU A 84 -12.79 0.80 -8.75
C LEU A 84 -11.52 1.65 -8.87
N GLN A 85 -10.67 1.36 -9.86
CA GLN A 85 -9.41 2.08 -10.07
C GLN A 85 -9.62 3.56 -10.37
N ASN A 86 -10.65 3.89 -11.14
CA ASN A 86 -10.94 5.27 -11.54
C ASN A 86 -11.58 6.11 -10.42
N ASN A 87 -12.26 5.48 -9.47
CA ASN A 87 -13.05 6.20 -8.45
C ASN A 87 -12.49 6.07 -7.03
N ARG A 88 -11.39 5.33 -6.82
CA ARG A 88 -10.88 5.05 -5.47
C ARG A 88 -10.31 6.26 -4.72
N ALA A 89 -9.83 7.30 -5.42
CA ALA A 89 -9.07 8.38 -4.81
C ALA A 89 -9.84 9.11 -3.69
N GLU A 90 -11.12 9.45 -3.92
CA GLU A 90 -11.98 10.11 -2.93
C GLU A 90 -12.27 9.20 -1.74
N ASN A 91 -12.51 7.91 -2.00
CA ASN A 91 -12.73 6.90 -0.98
C ASN A 91 -11.48 6.69 -0.11
N ASP A 92 -10.30 6.62 -0.72
CA ASP A 92 -9.04 6.46 -0.01
C ASP A 92 -8.77 7.64 0.92
N HIS A 93 -9.05 8.87 0.45
CA HIS A 93 -8.98 10.07 1.30
C HIS A 93 -9.97 10.02 2.46
N ALA A 94 -11.22 9.66 2.22
CA ALA A 94 -12.23 9.54 3.27
C ALA A 94 -11.85 8.48 4.31
N ARG A 95 -11.35 7.32 3.87
CA ARG A 95 -10.81 6.26 4.75
C ARG A 95 -9.64 6.75 5.59
N GLN A 96 -8.69 7.46 4.99
CA GLN A 96 -7.54 8.01 5.69
C GLN A 96 -7.98 9.01 6.77
N CYS A 97 -8.92 9.91 6.46
CA CYS A 97 -9.50 10.83 7.44
C CYS A 97 -10.18 10.08 8.60
N MET A 98 -10.96 9.05 8.31
CA MET A 98 -11.62 8.25 9.36
C MET A 98 -10.60 7.53 10.26
N TRP A 99 -9.54 6.96 9.70
CA TRP A 99 -8.48 6.31 10.47
C TRP A 99 -7.75 7.30 11.37
N TYR A 100 -7.41 8.49 10.86
CA TYR A 100 -6.79 9.56 11.62
C TYR A 100 -7.69 10.02 12.79
N LEU A 101 -8.96 10.36 12.49
CA LEU A 101 -9.93 10.79 13.51
C LEU A 101 -10.15 9.72 14.58
N ARG A 102 -10.19 8.45 14.19
CA ARG A 102 -10.29 7.33 15.12
C ARG A 102 -9.04 7.22 16.01
N GLY A 103 -7.86 7.34 15.43
CA GLY A 103 -6.59 7.33 16.17
C GLY A 103 -6.54 8.42 17.23
N GLU A 104 -6.89 9.66 16.86
CA GLU A 104 -6.94 10.79 17.77
C GLU A 104 -8.01 10.63 18.86
N ALA A 105 -9.20 10.14 18.49
CA ALA A 105 -10.28 9.92 19.47
C ALA A 105 -9.92 8.85 20.53
N TRP A 106 -9.04 7.90 20.21
CA TRP A 106 -8.59 6.84 21.12
C TRP A 106 -7.27 7.17 21.82
N SER A 107 -6.61 8.25 21.42
CA SER A 107 -5.34 8.67 22.01
C SER A 107 -5.54 9.25 23.41
N PRO A 108 -4.87 8.72 24.46
CA PRO A 108 -4.88 9.33 25.78
C PRO A 108 -4.33 10.77 25.79
N VAL A 109 -3.41 11.08 24.88
CA VAL A 109 -2.80 12.42 24.75
C VAL A 109 -3.85 13.44 24.30
N SER A 110 -4.61 13.11 23.26
CA SER A 110 -5.64 13.98 22.69
C SER A 110 -6.91 14.07 23.57
N ALA A 111 -7.11 13.12 24.48
CA ALA A 111 -8.34 13.04 25.31
C ALA A 111 -8.59 14.28 26.16
N LYS A 112 -7.55 14.94 26.66
CA LYS A 112 -7.61 16.17 27.45
C LYS A 112 -8.12 17.33 26.57
N ASP A 113 -7.53 17.50 25.41
CA ASP A 113 -7.83 18.60 24.49
C ASP A 113 -9.25 18.46 23.91
N ILE A 114 -9.65 17.24 23.55
CA ILE A 114 -11.01 16.93 23.10
C ILE A 114 -12.06 17.36 24.13
N ARG A 115 -11.80 17.12 25.43
CA ARG A 115 -12.73 17.51 26.51
C ARG A 115 -12.74 19.00 26.76
N ILE A 116 -11.57 19.64 26.85
CA ILE A 116 -11.43 21.06 27.16
C ILE A 116 -12.01 21.93 26.03
N LEU A 117 -11.72 21.53 24.78
CA LEU A 117 -12.16 22.27 23.59
C LEU A 117 -13.55 21.84 23.09
N HIS A 118 -14.24 20.94 23.81
CA HIS A 118 -15.56 20.42 23.45
C HIS A 118 -15.64 19.87 22.01
N MET A 119 -14.55 19.23 21.51
CA MET A 119 -14.43 18.78 20.11
C MET A 119 -15.26 17.54 19.77
N LYS A 120 -15.95 16.90 20.72
CA LYS A 120 -16.70 15.66 20.52
C LYS A 120 -17.68 15.75 19.34
N GLU A 121 -18.48 16.80 19.29
CA GLU A 121 -19.50 16.93 18.24
C GLU A 121 -18.88 17.17 16.87
N TRP A 122 -17.82 17.97 16.81
CA TRP A 122 -17.07 18.18 15.59
C TRP A 122 -16.44 16.87 15.06
N LEU A 123 -15.80 16.09 15.92
CA LEU A 123 -15.20 14.79 15.57
C LEU A 123 -16.27 13.84 15.01
N LEU A 124 -17.41 13.72 15.70
CA LEU A 124 -18.50 12.85 15.26
C LEU A 124 -19.11 13.32 13.93
N LYS A 125 -19.29 14.63 13.74
CA LYS A 125 -19.79 15.18 12.48
C LYS A 125 -18.84 14.92 11.33
N THR A 126 -17.54 15.18 11.52
CA THR A 126 -16.53 14.97 10.49
C THR A 126 -16.38 13.47 10.16
N MET A 127 -16.41 12.62 11.17
CA MET A 127 -16.38 11.17 10.97
C MET A 127 -17.61 10.68 10.19
N LYS A 128 -18.81 11.19 10.53
CA LYS A 128 -20.04 10.85 9.81
C LYS A 128 -19.99 11.28 8.35
N GLN A 129 -19.49 12.46 8.03
CA GLN A 129 -19.36 12.95 6.66
C GLN A 129 -18.45 12.03 5.82
N ASN A 130 -17.28 11.68 6.35
CA ASN A 130 -16.37 10.77 5.65
C ASN A 130 -16.94 9.34 5.54
N TYR A 131 -17.68 8.89 6.56
CA TYR A 131 -18.37 7.60 6.52
C TYR A 131 -19.48 7.56 5.45
N GLU A 132 -20.19 8.65 5.22
CA GLU A 132 -21.19 8.74 4.15
C GLU A 132 -20.55 8.65 2.76
N ILE A 133 -19.40 9.31 2.53
CA ILE A 133 -18.61 9.18 1.30
C ILE A 133 -18.17 7.71 1.10
N PHE A 134 -17.58 7.11 2.13
CA PHE A 134 -17.17 5.72 2.13
C PHE A 134 -18.34 4.79 1.79
N MET A 135 -19.47 4.93 2.47
CA MET A 135 -20.65 4.08 2.24
C MET A 135 -21.28 4.28 0.87
N HIS A 136 -21.24 5.50 0.32
CA HIS A 136 -21.70 5.75 -1.05
C HIS A 136 -20.84 5.00 -2.06
N PHE A 137 -19.51 5.07 -1.90
CA PHE A 137 -18.57 4.34 -2.74
C PHE A 137 -18.76 2.82 -2.64
N GLU A 138 -18.87 2.26 -1.42
CA GLU A 138 -19.06 0.82 -1.20
C GLU A 138 -20.37 0.31 -1.82
N ARG A 139 -21.45 1.09 -1.74
CA ARG A 139 -22.72 0.75 -2.41
C ARG A 139 -22.58 0.77 -3.92
N ALA A 140 -21.92 1.77 -4.48
CA ALA A 140 -21.69 1.84 -5.93
C ALA A 140 -20.83 0.67 -6.41
N LEU A 141 -19.74 0.35 -5.71
CA LEU A 141 -18.88 -0.80 -5.98
C LEU A 141 -19.66 -2.11 -5.88
N GLY A 142 -20.47 -2.27 -4.82
CA GLY A 142 -21.35 -3.42 -4.62
C GLY A 142 -22.34 -3.62 -5.78
N ASN A 143 -22.91 -2.53 -6.30
CA ASN A 143 -23.78 -2.59 -7.48
C ASN A 143 -23.04 -3.05 -8.74
N HIS A 144 -21.80 -2.60 -8.94
CA HIS A 144 -20.98 -3.07 -10.07
C HIS A 144 -20.64 -4.55 -9.96
N HIS A 145 -20.30 -5.04 -8.74
CA HIS A 145 -20.08 -6.48 -8.52
C HIS A 145 -21.35 -7.27 -8.73
N PHE A 146 -22.48 -6.83 -8.19
CA PHE A 146 -23.77 -7.49 -8.38
C PHE A 146 -24.14 -7.62 -9.85
N MET A 147 -23.95 -6.56 -10.65
CA MET A 147 -24.19 -6.62 -12.10
C MET A 147 -23.27 -7.61 -12.80
N ALA A 148 -22.00 -7.67 -12.43
CA ALA A 148 -21.04 -8.64 -12.96
C ALA A 148 -21.45 -10.08 -12.59
N ASP A 149 -21.89 -10.31 -11.36
CA ASP A 149 -22.40 -11.61 -10.90
C ASP A 149 -23.67 -12.04 -11.64
N CYS A 150 -24.60 -11.12 -11.87
CA CYS A 150 -25.78 -11.39 -12.72
C CYS A 150 -25.38 -11.85 -14.14
N VAL A 151 -24.46 -11.13 -14.78
CA VAL A 151 -23.95 -11.51 -16.12
C VAL A 151 -23.29 -12.89 -16.08
N ASN A 152 -22.50 -13.18 -15.03
CA ASN A 152 -21.85 -14.48 -14.87
C ASN A 152 -22.89 -15.63 -14.71
N ILE A 153 -23.91 -15.42 -13.87
CA ILE A 153 -25.00 -16.40 -13.66
C ILE A 153 -25.76 -16.68 -14.96
N PHE A 154 -26.16 -15.64 -15.71
CA PHE A 154 -26.86 -15.79 -16.97
C PHE A 154 -26.00 -16.48 -18.04
N SER A 155 -24.71 -16.10 -18.12
CA SER A 155 -23.73 -16.72 -19.00
C SER A 155 -23.55 -18.21 -18.67
N ALA A 156 -23.45 -18.55 -17.39
CA ALA A 156 -23.36 -19.94 -16.92
C ALA A 156 -24.65 -20.74 -17.23
N LEU A 157 -25.82 -20.13 -17.07
CA LEU A 157 -27.10 -20.78 -17.38
C LEU A 157 -27.19 -21.14 -18.87
N ILE A 158 -26.87 -20.19 -19.77
CA ILE A 158 -26.88 -20.42 -21.22
C ILE A 158 -25.88 -21.52 -21.60
N ARG A 159 -24.62 -21.39 -21.13
CA ARG A 159 -23.58 -22.38 -21.38
C ARG A 159 -23.98 -23.78 -20.91
N ASN A 160 -24.42 -23.91 -19.67
CA ASN A 160 -24.81 -25.21 -19.11
C ASN A 160 -26.04 -25.76 -19.82
N GLY A 161 -27.04 -24.93 -20.13
CA GLY A 161 -28.24 -25.34 -20.86
C GLY A 161 -27.93 -25.92 -22.23
N VAL A 162 -27.09 -25.22 -23.02
CA VAL A 162 -26.65 -25.70 -24.33
C VAL A 162 -25.83 -26.98 -24.23
N ALA A 163 -24.87 -27.02 -23.29
CA ALA A 163 -24.02 -28.19 -23.12
C ALA A 163 -24.83 -29.43 -22.67
N TYR A 164 -25.73 -29.25 -21.70
CA TYR A 164 -26.55 -30.38 -21.21
C TYR A 164 -27.55 -30.88 -22.24
N ALA A 165 -28.21 -29.98 -22.96
CA ALA A 165 -29.10 -30.38 -24.07
C ALA A 165 -28.35 -31.21 -25.11
N TYR A 166 -27.14 -30.80 -25.49
CA TYR A 166 -26.29 -31.56 -26.40
C TYR A 166 -25.88 -32.92 -25.83
N LEU A 167 -25.36 -32.95 -24.58
CA LEU A 167 -24.89 -34.19 -23.95
C LEU A 167 -26.01 -35.21 -23.78
N ILE A 168 -27.20 -34.75 -23.35
CA ILE A 168 -28.38 -35.60 -23.23
C ILE A 168 -28.79 -36.14 -24.63
N GLY A 169 -28.76 -35.31 -25.66
CA GLY A 169 -29.03 -35.75 -27.04
C GLY A 169 -28.06 -36.84 -27.51
N GLN A 170 -26.76 -36.74 -27.17
CA GLN A 170 -25.75 -37.77 -27.49
C GLN A 170 -25.98 -39.09 -26.77
N VAL A 171 -26.40 -39.04 -25.49
CA VAL A 171 -26.75 -40.23 -24.72
C VAL A 171 -28.00 -40.92 -25.30
N LEU A 172 -29.06 -40.16 -25.66
CA LEU A 172 -30.29 -40.69 -26.23
C LEU A 172 -30.06 -41.27 -27.63
N ALA A 173 -29.11 -40.72 -28.38
CA ALA A 173 -28.70 -41.25 -29.70
C ALA A 173 -27.79 -42.49 -29.61
N GLY A 174 -27.43 -42.94 -28.39
CA GLY A 174 -26.55 -44.09 -28.16
C GLY A 174 -25.06 -43.83 -28.49
N ASN A 175 -24.67 -42.58 -28.71
CA ASN A 175 -23.30 -42.19 -29.06
C ASN A 175 -22.39 -41.94 -27.87
N MET A 176 -22.93 -42.03 -26.65
CA MET A 176 -22.20 -41.69 -25.44
C MET A 176 -22.66 -42.55 -24.27
N ASP A 177 -21.72 -43.11 -23.51
CA ASP A 177 -21.95 -43.88 -22.30
C ASP A 177 -22.12 -42.94 -21.08
N ALA A 178 -22.83 -43.46 -20.04
CA ALA A 178 -23.08 -42.73 -18.79
C ALA A 178 -21.79 -42.22 -18.10
N PRO A 179 -20.68 -42.95 -18.02
CA PRO A 179 -19.43 -42.41 -17.48
C PRO A 179 -18.87 -41.24 -18.28
N GLN A 180 -18.96 -41.26 -19.61
CA GLN A 180 -18.52 -40.15 -20.47
C GLN A 180 -19.42 -38.93 -20.31
N PHE A 181 -20.73 -39.12 -20.13
CA PHE A 181 -21.65 -38.03 -19.82
C PHE A 181 -21.26 -37.31 -18.52
N ILE A 182 -21.00 -38.05 -17.43
CA ILE A 182 -20.61 -37.48 -16.15
C ILE A 182 -19.28 -36.70 -16.28
N LEU A 183 -18.31 -37.29 -17.00
CA LEU A 183 -17.02 -36.67 -17.24
C LEU A 183 -17.16 -35.30 -17.97
N TYR A 184 -17.91 -35.28 -19.07
CA TYR A 184 -18.10 -34.06 -19.85
C TYR A 184 -19.00 -33.03 -19.16
N PHE A 185 -20.02 -33.49 -18.43
CA PHE A 185 -20.87 -32.64 -17.60
C PHE A 185 -20.02 -31.88 -16.56
N SER A 186 -19.15 -32.59 -15.84
CA SER A 186 -18.23 -32.02 -14.87
C SER A 186 -17.20 -31.11 -15.52
N ALA A 187 -16.71 -31.46 -16.71
CA ALA A 187 -15.75 -30.65 -17.45
C ALA A 187 -16.33 -29.29 -17.87
N VAL A 188 -17.54 -29.24 -18.42
CA VAL A 188 -18.21 -28.00 -18.81
C VAL A 188 -18.47 -27.10 -17.59
N SER A 189 -18.94 -27.68 -16.47
CA SER A 189 -19.22 -26.92 -15.26
C SER A 189 -17.94 -26.37 -14.62
N GLY A 190 -16.86 -27.15 -14.56
CA GLY A 190 -15.61 -26.78 -13.92
C GLY A 190 -14.72 -25.83 -14.75
N PHE A 191 -14.83 -25.84 -16.08
CA PHE A 191 -13.94 -25.05 -16.94
C PHE A 191 -13.92 -23.57 -16.61
N THR A 192 -15.10 -22.98 -16.39
CA THR A 192 -15.20 -21.54 -16.08
C THR A 192 -14.55 -21.21 -14.73
N SER A 193 -14.64 -22.07 -13.73
CA SER A 193 -14.02 -21.86 -12.44
C SER A 193 -12.49 -21.79 -12.54
N TRP A 194 -11.88 -22.62 -13.40
CA TRP A 194 -10.44 -22.54 -13.66
C TRP A 194 -10.05 -21.25 -14.36
N VAL A 195 -10.82 -20.80 -15.35
CA VAL A 195 -10.57 -19.52 -16.02
C VAL A 195 -10.72 -18.35 -15.04
N GLN A 196 -11.77 -18.33 -14.24
CA GLN A 196 -11.96 -17.32 -13.20
C GLN A 196 -10.82 -17.31 -12.20
N GLY A 197 -10.42 -18.48 -11.69
CA GLY A 197 -9.30 -18.61 -10.77
C GLY A 197 -7.99 -18.06 -11.35
N ILE A 198 -7.68 -18.31 -12.63
CA ILE A 198 -6.50 -17.74 -13.29
C ILE A 198 -6.60 -16.21 -13.29
N MET A 199 -7.76 -15.64 -13.66
CA MET A 199 -7.94 -14.20 -13.75
C MET A 199 -7.87 -13.50 -12.40
N GLU A 200 -8.49 -14.07 -11.37
CA GLU A 200 -8.44 -13.57 -10.00
C GLU A 200 -7.01 -13.57 -9.45
N ASN A 201 -6.30 -14.69 -9.61
CA ASN A 201 -4.92 -14.78 -9.15
C ASN A 201 -4.00 -13.78 -9.88
N VAL A 202 -4.15 -13.61 -11.20
CA VAL A 202 -3.39 -12.60 -11.97
C VAL A 202 -3.71 -11.18 -11.48
N ALA A 203 -4.98 -10.87 -11.20
CA ALA A 203 -5.36 -9.55 -10.68
C ALA A 203 -4.76 -9.29 -9.29
N GLN A 204 -4.77 -10.30 -8.41
CA GLN A 204 -4.19 -10.18 -7.07
C GLN A 204 -2.65 -10.09 -7.11
N ILE A 205 -1.97 -10.81 -7.99
CA ILE A 205 -0.53 -10.68 -8.21
C ILE A 205 -0.18 -9.27 -8.66
N ARG A 206 -0.96 -8.67 -9.57
CA ARG A 206 -0.76 -7.28 -9.97
C ARG A 206 -0.94 -6.30 -8.81
N GLN A 207 -1.96 -6.50 -7.99
CA GLN A 207 -2.21 -5.66 -6.81
C GLN A 207 -1.07 -5.79 -5.79
N SER A 208 -0.58 -7.01 -5.52
CA SER A 208 0.58 -7.25 -4.66
C SER A 208 1.85 -6.61 -5.23
N GLY A 209 2.01 -6.61 -6.55
CA GLY A 209 3.12 -5.94 -7.24
C GLY A 209 3.18 -4.45 -6.96
N VAL A 210 2.03 -3.77 -6.88
CA VAL A 210 1.98 -2.35 -6.48
C VAL A 210 2.49 -2.16 -5.05
N GLY A 211 2.03 -2.99 -4.09
CA GLY A 211 2.52 -2.92 -2.71
C GLY A 211 4.03 -3.20 -2.58
N ILE A 212 4.56 -4.14 -3.36
CA ILE A 212 6.01 -4.39 -3.41
C ILE A 212 6.75 -3.19 -4.02
N SER A 213 6.20 -2.54 -5.04
CA SER A 213 6.77 -1.32 -5.60
C SER A 213 6.86 -0.19 -4.57
N ASP A 214 5.82 0.00 -3.75
CA ASP A 214 5.82 0.99 -2.66
C ASP A 214 6.92 0.69 -1.62
N VAL A 215 7.14 -0.60 -1.30
CA VAL A 215 8.24 -1.03 -0.40
C VAL A 215 9.61 -0.72 -1.02
N MET A 216 9.79 -1.05 -2.30
CA MET A 216 11.05 -0.80 -3.01
C MET A 216 11.34 0.70 -3.14
N GLU A 217 10.30 1.51 -3.38
CA GLU A 217 10.42 2.95 -3.44
C GLU A 217 10.87 3.57 -2.11
N LEU A 218 10.39 3.02 -0.97
CA LEU A 218 10.87 3.46 0.34
C LEU A 218 12.30 2.99 0.64
N ILE A 219 12.67 1.76 0.27
CA ILE A 219 14.02 1.23 0.48
C ILE A 219 15.05 1.98 -0.35
N SER A 220 14.67 2.39 -1.57
CA SER A 220 15.53 3.17 -2.47
C SER A 220 15.43 4.69 -2.24
N TYR A 221 14.74 5.12 -1.17
CA TYR A 221 14.66 6.53 -0.84
C TYR A 221 16.05 7.10 -0.53
N GLU A 222 16.36 8.25 -1.09
CA GLU A 222 17.68 8.87 -0.98
C GLU A 222 17.99 9.26 0.46
N GLU A 223 19.06 8.66 1.00
CA GLU A 223 19.57 8.97 2.34
C GLU A 223 20.79 9.89 2.22
N PRO A 224 20.74 11.09 2.81
CA PRO A 224 21.85 12.02 2.77
C PRO A 224 23.07 11.55 3.59
N TYR A 225 22.86 10.66 4.57
CA TYR A 225 23.91 10.15 5.43
C TYR A 225 24.15 8.66 5.24
N ARG A 226 25.41 8.23 5.30
CA ARG A 226 25.83 6.82 5.35
C ARG A 226 26.00 6.41 6.82
N PHE A 227 25.11 5.57 7.31
CA PHE A 227 25.13 5.09 8.70
C PHE A 227 26.13 3.96 8.97
N GLU A 228 26.68 3.34 7.92
CA GLU A 228 27.52 2.14 8.03
C GLU A 228 29.03 2.44 7.95
N ASP A 229 29.39 3.56 7.35
CA ASP A 229 30.79 3.92 7.05
C ASP A 229 31.27 5.14 7.88
N GLY A 230 30.69 5.34 9.08
CA GLY A 230 31.07 6.47 9.96
C GLY A 230 32.48 6.32 10.50
N GLU A 231 33.26 7.40 10.46
CA GLU A 231 34.55 7.46 11.12
C GLU A 231 34.41 7.57 12.65
N PRO A 232 35.36 7.05 13.43
CA PRO A 232 35.35 7.26 14.87
C PRO A 232 35.41 8.74 15.21
N LEU A 233 34.60 9.19 16.19
CA LEU A 233 34.62 10.58 16.63
C LEU A 233 36.04 11.04 17.02
N PRO A 234 36.52 12.16 16.50
CA PRO A 234 37.84 12.67 16.75
C PRO A 234 38.00 13.00 18.24
N LYS A 235 39.02 12.45 18.89
CA LYS A 235 39.35 12.73 20.31
C LYS A 235 40.60 13.58 20.36
N ASN A 236 40.61 14.60 21.23
CA ASN A 236 41.87 15.29 21.55
C ASN A 236 42.82 14.40 22.37
N ALA A 237 44.07 14.83 22.57
CA ALA A 237 45.08 14.07 23.29
C ALA A 237 44.68 13.70 24.76
N ALA A 238 43.74 14.43 25.36
CA ALA A 238 43.18 14.17 26.66
C ALA A 238 41.90 13.30 26.66
N GLY A 239 41.43 12.84 25.46
CA GLY A 239 40.19 12.09 25.31
C GLY A 239 38.94 12.91 25.59
N GLN A 240 39.02 14.21 25.41
CA GLN A 240 37.96 15.18 25.67
C GLN A 240 37.35 15.66 24.35
N TYR A 241 36.16 16.24 24.40
CA TYR A 241 35.44 16.78 23.24
C TYR A 241 35.22 18.28 23.43
N GLU A 242 35.54 19.08 22.39
CA GLU A 242 35.14 20.46 22.23
C GLU A 242 34.22 20.55 21.01
N LEU A 243 33.06 21.17 21.17
CA LEU A 243 32.13 21.41 20.08
C LEU A 243 32.10 22.89 19.73
N ARG A 244 32.34 23.25 18.48
CA ARG A 244 32.41 24.64 18.03
C ARG A 244 31.52 24.85 16.81
N LEU A 245 30.74 25.91 16.84
CA LEU A 245 30.00 26.43 15.70
C LEU A 245 30.71 27.66 15.16
N GLU A 246 31.01 27.70 13.88
CA GLU A 246 31.66 28.85 13.21
C GLU A 246 30.74 29.38 12.11
N ASN A 247 30.23 30.60 12.30
CA ASN A 247 29.37 31.35 11.39
C ASN A 247 28.15 30.55 10.92
N VAL A 248 27.58 29.70 11.79
CA VAL A 248 26.49 28.77 11.48
C VAL A 248 25.21 29.52 11.23
N SER A 249 24.64 29.34 10.02
CA SER A 249 23.28 29.73 9.67
C SER A 249 22.49 28.46 9.27
N PHE A 250 21.21 28.46 9.59
CA PHE A 250 20.35 27.33 9.23
C PHE A 250 18.97 27.78 8.81
N ARG A 251 18.52 27.22 7.67
CA ARG A 251 17.17 27.38 7.11
C ARG A 251 16.52 26.04 6.90
N TYR A 252 15.28 25.88 7.40
CA TYR A 252 14.48 24.69 7.07
C TYR A 252 14.12 24.65 5.58
N PRO A 253 14.06 23.45 4.97
CA PRO A 253 13.61 23.30 3.58
C PRO A 253 12.24 23.96 3.36
N GLY A 254 12.16 24.85 2.37
CA GLY A 254 10.93 25.59 2.04
C GLY A 254 10.65 26.83 2.90
N ALA A 255 11.49 27.16 3.89
CA ALA A 255 11.37 28.42 4.62
C ALA A 255 11.99 29.59 3.81
N SER A 256 11.41 30.78 3.95
CA SER A 256 11.89 32.01 3.30
C SER A 256 13.04 32.66 4.08
N GLU A 257 13.14 32.40 5.37
CA GLU A 257 14.10 33.05 6.28
C GLU A 257 14.90 32.02 7.07
N ASP A 258 16.11 32.40 7.48
CA ASP A 258 16.93 31.57 8.32
C ASP A 258 16.37 31.51 9.74
N THR A 259 16.39 30.33 10.33
CA THR A 259 15.99 30.11 11.73
C THR A 259 17.16 30.46 12.69
N LEU A 260 18.39 30.28 12.23
CA LEU A 260 19.60 30.67 12.92
C LEU A 260 20.47 31.48 11.96
N HIS A 261 21.09 32.57 12.46
CA HIS A 261 21.89 33.46 11.68
C HIS A 261 23.30 33.64 12.30
N ASN A 262 24.31 33.33 11.53
CA ASN A 262 25.71 33.62 11.83
C ASN A 262 26.10 33.33 13.30
N LEU A 263 25.73 32.15 13.78
CA LEU A 263 25.92 31.74 15.18
C LEU A 263 27.36 31.27 15.39
N ASN A 264 28.01 31.82 16.37
CA ASN A 264 29.34 31.42 16.83
C ASN A 264 29.22 30.97 18.31
N LEU A 265 29.59 29.73 18.59
CA LEU A 265 29.46 29.14 19.91
C LEU A 265 30.56 28.09 20.12
N THR A 266 31.21 28.10 21.28
CA THR A 266 32.14 27.04 21.67
C THR A 266 31.65 26.43 22.97
N ILE A 267 31.55 25.11 23.02
CA ILE A 267 31.18 24.34 24.22
C ILE A 267 32.38 23.47 24.59
N GLN A 268 32.93 23.72 25.76
CA GLN A 268 34.10 23.00 26.28
C GLN A 268 33.70 21.66 26.93
N ASN A 269 34.65 20.76 27.03
CA ASN A 269 34.44 19.48 27.67
C ASN A 269 33.90 19.62 29.10
N GLY A 270 32.79 18.99 29.40
CA GLY A 270 32.12 19.03 30.70
C GLY A 270 31.34 20.31 30.98
N GLU A 271 31.30 21.26 30.06
CA GLU A 271 30.51 22.49 30.17
C GLU A 271 28.99 22.16 30.13
N LYS A 272 28.22 22.86 30.96
CA LYS A 272 26.77 22.81 30.97
C LYS A 272 26.20 24.12 30.45
N LEU A 273 25.65 24.09 29.24
CA LEU A 273 25.07 25.26 28.60
C LEU A 273 23.53 25.22 28.73
N ALA A 274 22.94 26.34 29.21
CA ALA A 274 21.51 26.54 29.20
C ALA A 274 21.10 27.49 28.10
N VAL A 275 20.27 27.00 27.16
CA VAL A 275 19.74 27.80 26.02
C VAL A 275 18.36 28.31 26.39
N VAL A 276 18.20 29.61 26.55
CA VAL A 276 16.95 30.29 26.92
C VAL A 276 16.50 31.24 25.83
N GLY A 277 15.21 31.43 25.68
CA GLY A 277 14.65 32.36 24.68
C GLY A 277 13.17 32.12 24.47
N ARG A 278 12.52 32.99 23.67
CA ARG A 278 11.10 32.93 23.35
C ARG A 278 10.79 31.64 22.52
N ASN A 279 9.52 31.24 22.49
CA ASN A 279 9.08 30.18 21.58
C ASN A 279 9.31 30.62 20.13
N GLY A 280 9.85 29.74 19.31
CA GLY A 280 10.23 30.04 17.92
C GLY A 280 11.63 30.65 17.74
N ALA A 281 12.40 30.93 18.81
CA ALA A 281 13.74 31.52 18.73
C ALA A 281 14.87 30.56 18.28
N GLY A 282 14.56 29.41 17.70
CA GLY A 282 15.56 28.48 17.16
C GLY A 282 16.25 27.56 18.16
N LYS A 283 15.86 27.55 19.47
CA LYS A 283 16.51 26.74 20.50
C LYS A 283 16.60 25.25 20.17
N SER A 284 15.49 24.65 19.77
CA SER A 284 15.44 23.24 19.36
C SER A 284 16.20 22.97 18.07
N THR A 285 16.28 23.96 17.18
CA THR A 285 17.06 23.88 15.93
C THR A 285 18.55 23.86 16.25
N LEU A 286 19.00 24.72 17.16
CA LEU A 286 20.38 24.73 17.62
C LEU A 286 20.79 23.37 18.22
N VAL A 287 19.96 22.80 19.11
CA VAL A 287 20.23 21.46 19.68
C VAL A 287 20.32 20.40 18.58
N LYS A 288 19.45 20.44 17.58
CA LYS A 288 19.47 19.49 16.47
C LYS A 288 20.71 19.58 15.59
N LEU A 289 21.22 20.79 15.36
CA LEU A 289 22.50 21.01 14.68
C LEU A 289 23.67 20.48 15.51
N LEU A 290 23.71 20.78 16.82
CA LEU A 290 24.74 20.28 17.72
C LEU A 290 24.76 18.75 17.84
N CYS A 291 23.61 18.10 17.64
CA CYS A 291 23.47 16.63 17.62
C CYS A 291 23.73 16.01 16.23
N GLY A 292 24.06 16.79 15.21
CA GLY A 292 24.27 16.28 13.84
C GLY A 292 23.01 15.76 13.17
N PHE A 293 21.81 16.23 13.59
CA PHE A 293 20.55 15.85 12.93
C PHE A 293 20.27 16.65 11.65
N PHE A 294 20.91 17.80 11.53
CA PHE A 294 20.87 18.68 10.38
C PHE A 294 22.26 19.23 10.11
N ASP A 295 22.57 19.41 8.83
CA ASP A 295 23.73 20.17 8.40
C ASP A 295 23.39 21.66 8.39
N PRO A 296 24.34 22.56 8.73
CA PRO A 296 24.13 23.99 8.57
C PRO A 296 23.95 24.38 7.10
N THR A 297 23.16 25.43 6.84
CA THR A 297 23.04 26.00 5.49
C THR A 297 24.31 26.75 5.11
N ASP A 298 24.93 27.45 6.06
CA ASP A 298 26.21 28.16 5.94
C ASP A 298 26.98 27.98 7.26
N GLY A 299 28.32 28.02 7.17
CA GLY A 299 29.22 27.79 8.29
C GLY A 299 29.49 26.30 8.51
N CYS A 300 30.11 25.95 9.62
CA CYS A 300 30.46 24.57 9.95
C CYS A 300 30.27 24.26 11.45
N VAL A 301 30.05 23.00 11.75
CA VAL A 301 29.99 22.45 13.12
C VAL A 301 31.20 21.57 13.32
N LEU A 302 32.09 21.99 14.20
CA LEU A 302 33.38 21.35 14.44
C LEU A 302 33.37 20.55 15.74
N LEU A 303 33.82 19.31 15.68
CA LEU A 303 34.14 18.51 16.87
C LEU A 303 35.66 18.33 16.98
N ASN A 304 36.26 18.89 17.99
CA ASN A 304 37.73 18.95 18.14
C ASN A 304 38.48 19.52 16.94
N GLY A 305 37.84 20.45 16.20
CA GLY A 305 38.40 21.11 15.03
C GLY A 305 38.14 20.38 13.69
N GLU A 306 37.51 19.24 13.71
CA GLU A 306 37.09 18.52 12.51
C GLU A 306 35.59 18.77 12.24
N ASP A 307 35.22 19.03 10.99
CA ASP A 307 33.85 19.27 10.57
C ASP A 307 33.06 17.96 10.61
N ILE A 308 31.83 17.99 11.19
CA ILE A 308 31.01 16.82 11.46
C ILE A 308 29.65 16.88 10.76
#